data_84a8f63c5b70d0b75fa4f244aa54f3b9
#
_entry.id   84a8f63c5b70d0b75fa4f244aa54f3b9
#
_cell.length_a   1.000
_cell.length_b   1.000
_cell.length_c   1.000
_cell.angle_alpha   90.00
_cell.angle_beta   90.00
_cell.angle_gamma   90.00
#
_symmetry.space_group_name_H-M   'P 1'
#
loop_
_entity.id
_entity.type
_entity.pdbx_description
1 polymer ?
#
loop_
_entity_poly.entity_id
_entity_poly.type
_entity_poly.pdbx_seq_one_letter_code
_entity_poly.pdbx_strand_id
1 'polypeptide(L)'
;MFFEVFRPWRLAACLLAWGAAAHAQTPAATPPGAAPASVQALYQQHCAACHGAQRLGGMGPALLPESLARLRKPDAIKVIQDGRAATQMLPFKDTLKAEEISALTDWIYTPVKPAPTWSDADIAASRIETAGWKNWPAKPQWQADPMNLFVVVEGGDHHVTLLDGDSFEPIHRFSSRFALHGGPKFTPDGRYVFFGSRDGWITKYDLWNLKTVAEVRAGINMRNIAVSGDGQWVMAANYLPHTVVLFDAELKPVKTYAATTLDGKQSSRVSAVYDAEPRKSFVVALKDIPELWEISYDPKAPPIYDGLVHDYKMGEGIAKPGFQGVRRTPLDEPLDDFFFDQSYAHALGAARPHADGSPSGQVVNLDARRKIATLPIAGMPHLGSGITFDWNGTRVLASPNLQDGTISVIDMKTWKLVKNIATPGPGFFMRSHENTPYAWTDSMMAPKAKHIMTIIDKRTLEPVAEVKGSPGKTLAHIEFTKDGKYALASLWEDDGALIVYDAATFKEIKRLPMRKPVGKYNLYNKISKSEGTSH
;
A
#
# COMPACT_ATOMS: atom_id res chain seq x y z
N MET A 1 46.88 -70.10 -0.19
CA MET A 1 48.35 -70.14 -0.22
C MET A 1 48.84 -68.70 -0.04
N PHE A 2 49.62 -68.51 1.01
CA PHE A 2 50.35 -67.32 1.47
C PHE A 2 49.58 -66.20 2.17
N PHE A 3 49.82 -66.24 3.45
CA PHE A 3 49.83 -65.20 4.47
C PHE A 3 50.73 -64.05 4.12
N GLU A 4 50.41 -62.80 4.55
CA GLU A 4 51.32 -62.05 5.43
C GLU A 4 50.60 -60.94 6.19
N VAL A 5 50.90 -60.90 7.41
CA VAL A 5 50.52 -60.07 8.56
C VAL A 5 51.36 -58.79 8.53
N PHE A 6 50.80 -57.59 8.74
CA PHE A 6 51.54 -56.51 9.39
C PHE A 6 50.69 -55.71 10.40
N ARG A 7 51.30 -55.42 11.48
CA ARG A 7 50.84 -54.89 12.77
C ARG A 7 50.52 -53.35 12.68
N PRO A 8 49.75 -52.88 13.70
CA PRO A 8 49.29 -51.48 13.71
C PRO A 8 50.26 -50.53 14.40
N TRP A 9 50.45 -49.35 13.84
CA TRP A 9 51.08 -48.23 14.56
C TRP A 9 49.97 -47.37 15.20
N ARG A 10 50.09 -47.19 16.51
CA ARG A 10 49.32 -46.26 17.31
C ARG A 10 49.84 -44.84 17.06
N LEU A 11 49.04 -43.97 16.55
CA LEU A 11 49.24 -42.53 16.62
C LEU A 11 48.17 -41.95 17.54
N ALA A 12 48.63 -41.43 18.68
CA ALA A 12 47.82 -40.68 19.61
C ALA A 12 47.47 -39.31 18.98
N ALA A 13 46.20 -39.07 18.67
CA ALA A 13 45.71 -37.76 18.29
C ALA A 13 45.24 -37.05 19.57
N CYS A 14 45.95 -35.99 19.94
CA CYS A 14 45.49 -35.02 20.95
C CYS A 14 44.29 -34.27 20.40
N LEU A 15 43.10 -34.55 20.93
CA LEU A 15 41.90 -33.75 20.74
C LEU A 15 42.00 -32.48 21.61
N LEU A 16 42.38 -31.36 21.00
CA LEU A 16 42.16 -30.02 21.57
C LEU A 16 40.67 -29.67 21.39
N ALA A 17 39.90 -29.85 22.44
CA ALA A 17 38.53 -29.36 22.55
C ALA A 17 38.59 -27.82 22.69
N TRP A 18 38.27 -27.08 21.64
CA TRP A 18 37.93 -25.67 21.75
C TRP A 18 36.50 -25.54 22.24
N GLY A 19 36.35 -25.30 23.53
CA GLY A 19 35.10 -24.88 24.13
C GLY A 19 34.83 -23.44 23.74
N ALA A 20 33.92 -23.21 22.78
CA ALA A 20 33.34 -21.91 22.56
C ALA A 20 32.39 -21.58 23.73
N ALA A 21 32.90 -20.91 24.76
CA ALA A 21 32.07 -20.32 25.78
C ALA A 21 31.32 -19.13 25.17
N ALA A 22 30.04 -19.33 24.89
CA ALA A 22 29.13 -18.23 24.60
C ALA A 22 29.00 -17.38 25.87
N HIS A 23 29.74 -16.29 25.92
CA HIS A 23 29.56 -15.30 26.97
C HIS A 23 28.25 -14.52 26.62
N ALA A 24 27.20 -14.87 27.35
CA ALA A 24 26.05 -13.97 27.48
C ALA A 24 26.55 -12.69 28.16
N GLN A 25 26.71 -11.63 27.39
CA GLN A 25 27.00 -10.30 27.95
C GLN A 25 25.75 -9.83 28.70
N THR A 26 25.77 -9.95 30.00
CA THR A 26 24.86 -9.21 30.88
C THR A 26 25.04 -7.70 30.63
N PRO A 27 23.95 -6.91 30.47
CA PRO A 27 24.09 -5.48 30.34
C PRO A 27 24.82 -4.93 31.57
N ALA A 28 25.94 -4.23 31.36
CA ALA A 28 26.67 -3.59 32.45
C ALA A 28 25.75 -2.56 33.11
N ALA A 29 25.55 -2.67 34.40
CA ALA A 29 24.86 -1.69 35.21
C ALA A 29 25.63 -0.36 35.12
N THR A 30 24.95 0.71 34.74
CA THR A 30 25.50 2.07 34.65
C THR A 30 25.99 2.51 36.04
N PRO A 31 27.23 2.98 36.19
CA PRO A 31 27.72 3.45 37.48
C PRO A 31 26.92 4.68 37.99
N PRO A 32 26.64 4.78 39.28
CA PRO A 32 25.95 5.96 39.84
C PRO A 32 26.81 7.20 39.68
N GLY A 33 26.34 8.18 38.87
CA GLY A 33 27.01 9.48 38.66
C GLY A 33 27.39 9.81 37.21
N ALA A 34 27.00 8.96 36.21
CA ALA A 34 27.22 9.29 34.80
C ALA A 34 26.31 10.47 34.39
N ALA A 35 26.87 11.46 33.66
CA ALA A 35 26.09 12.51 33.01
C ALA A 35 24.96 11.88 32.14
N PRO A 36 23.78 12.52 32.07
CA PRO A 36 22.68 11.97 31.29
C PRO A 36 23.13 11.68 29.85
N ALA A 37 22.92 10.45 29.37
CA ALA A 37 23.28 10.06 28.01
C ALA A 37 22.59 11.02 27.02
N SER A 38 23.32 11.47 25.99
CA SER A 38 22.71 12.29 24.96
C SER A 38 21.58 11.49 24.27
N VAL A 39 20.55 12.17 23.80
CA VAL A 39 19.43 11.51 23.12
C VAL A 39 19.89 10.67 21.93
N GLN A 40 20.95 11.10 21.23
CA GLN A 40 21.55 10.32 20.15
C GLN A 40 22.21 9.02 20.67
N ALA A 41 22.88 9.08 21.83
CA ALA A 41 23.48 7.89 22.43
C ALA A 41 22.40 6.88 22.86
N LEU A 42 21.30 7.35 23.46
CA LEU A 42 20.13 6.51 23.78
C LEU A 42 19.54 5.87 22.52
N TYR A 43 19.41 6.65 21.45
CA TYR A 43 18.91 6.13 20.17
C TYR A 43 19.83 5.04 19.60
N GLN A 44 21.13 5.29 19.55
CA GLN A 44 22.11 4.32 19.04
C GLN A 44 22.09 3.03 19.86
N GLN A 45 21.95 3.14 21.18
CA GLN A 45 21.96 1.99 22.08
C GLN A 45 20.68 1.14 21.96
N HIS A 46 19.50 1.78 21.85
CA HIS A 46 18.22 1.09 22.03
C HIS A 46 17.37 0.97 20.77
N CYS A 47 17.58 1.83 19.77
CA CYS A 47 16.69 1.94 18.63
C CYS A 47 17.36 1.64 17.29
N ALA A 48 18.64 1.97 17.14
CA ALA A 48 19.35 1.95 15.86
C ALA A 48 19.45 0.57 15.23
N ALA A 49 19.52 -0.50 16.02
CA ALA A 49 19.60 -1.88 15.52
C ALA A 49 18.39 -2.25 14.63
N CYS A 50 17.21 -1.72 14.97
CA CYS A 50 15.99 -1.97 14.19
C CYS A 50 15.65 -0.82 13.24
N HIS A 51 15.84 0.43 13.67
CA HIS A 51 15.40 1.61 12.93
C HIS A 51 16.50 2.29 12.11
N GLY A 52 17.69 1.68 12.04
CA GLY A 52 18.85 2.21 11.34
C GLY A 52 19.58 3.32 12.09
N ALA A 53 20.90 3.35 12.03
CA ALA A 53 21.74 4.34 12.74
C ALA A 53 21.40 5.80 12.38
N GLN A 54 20.94 6.05 11.17
CA GLN A 54 20.53 7.35 10.65
C GLN A 54 19.00 7.55 10.65
N ARG A 55 18.25 6.74 11.36
CA ARG A 55 16.77 6.73 11.41
C ARG A 55 16.08 6.40 10.08
N LEU A 56 16.79 5.83 9.10
CA LEU A 56 16.26 5.55 7.76
C LEU A 56 15.51 4.21 7.67
N GLY A 57 15.29 3.54 8.79
CA GLY A 57 14.66 2.23 8.83
C GLY A 57 15.65 1.07 8.63
N GLY A 58 15.15 -0.13 8.85
CA GLY A 58 15.84 -1.40 8.72
C GLY A 58 14.81 -2.52 8.88
N MET A 59 14.86 -3.29 9.95
CA MET A 59 13.78 -4.21 10.32
C MET A 59 12.50 -3.47 10.76
N GLY A 60 12.68 -2.30 11.41
CA GLY A 60 11.61 -1.38 11.76
C GLY A 60 11.52 -0.21 10.77
N PRO A 61 10.45 0.61 10.83
CA PRO A 61 10.26 1.73 9.93
C PRO A 61 11.30 2.84 10.13
N ALA A 62 11.44 3.70 9.13
CA ALA A 62 12.18 4.95 9.27
C ALA A 62 11.53 5.83 10.36
N LEU A 63 12.35 6.39 11.26
CA LEU A 63 11.91 7.32 12.31
C LEU A 63 12.23 8.77 11.90
N LEU A 64 11.54 9.21 10.86
CA LEU A 64 11.62 10.56 10.30
C LEU A 64 10.26 11.24 10.42
N PRO A 65 10.19 12.58 10.53
CA PRO A 65 8.92 13.31 10.62
C PRO A 65 7.94 12.92 9.52
N GLU A 66 8.41 12.73 8.29
CA GLU A 66 7.61 12.35 7.12
C GLU A 66 7.00 10.94 7.28
N SER A 67 7.76 10.01 7.85
CA SER A 67 7.29 8.64 8.13
C SER A 67 6.36 8.59 9.33
N LEU A 68 6.55 9.49 10.29
CA LEU A 68 5.79 9.58 11.54
C LEU A 68 4.57 10.51 11.46
N ALA A 69 4.29 11.12 10.30
CA ALA A 69 3.25 12.15 10.15
C ALA A 69 1.85 11.71 10.59
N ARG A 70 1.56 10.41 10.63
CA ARG A 70 0.27 9.85 11.08
C ARG A 70 0.26 9.37 12.53
N LEU A 71 1.41 9.31 13.18
CA LEU A 71 1.56 8.95 14.59
C LEU A 71 1.77 10.23 15.39
N ARG A 72 0.85 10.57 16.29
CA ARG A 72 0.99 11.74 17.13
C ARG A 72 2.03 11.48 18.22
N LYS A 73 2.76 12.49 18.67
CA LYS A 73 3.79 12.35 19.71
C LYS A 73 3.32 11.61 20.98
N PRO A 74 2.13 11.88 21.56
CA PRO A 74 1.63 11.13 22.71
C PRO A 74 1.44 9.64 22.42
N ASP A 75 1.03 9.29 21.19
CA ASP A 75 0.86 7.90 20.77
C ASP A 75 2.23 7.24 20.53
N ALA A 76 3.21 7.99 20.03
CA ALA A 76 4.60 7.52 19.88
C ALA A 76 5.25 7.23 21.23
N ILE A 77 5.02 8.08 22.24
CA ILE A 77 5.47 7.83 23.63
C ILE A 77 4.92 6.48 24.12
N LYS A 78 3.64 6.23 23.96
CA LYS A 78 3.03 4.94 24.35
C LYS A 78 3.64 3.76 23.61
N VAL A 79 3.90 3.91 22.29
CA VAL A 79 4.56 2.86 21.50
C VAL A 79 5.96 2.55 22.02
N ILE A 80 6.73 3.56 22.44
CA ILE A 80 8.05 3.34 23.01
C ILE A 80 7.95 2.71 24.41
N GLN A 81 7.01 3.19 25.23
CA GLN A 81 6.79 2.66 26.59
C GLN A 81 6.36 1.20 26.59
N ASP A 82 5.31 0.88 25.83
CA ASP A 82 4.59 -0.39 25.93
C ASP A 82 4.98 -1.39 24.85
N GLY A 83 5.82 -0.97 23.88
CA GLY A 83 6.10 -1.75 22.69
C GLY A 83 4.89 -1.78 21.76
N ARG A 84 4.94 -2.69 20.79
CA ARG A 84 3.84 -2.93 19.87
C ARG A 84 3.52 -4.40 19.82
N ALA A 85 2.34 -4.76 20.30
CA ALA A 85 1.88 -6.15 20.35
C ALA A 85 2.05 -6.82 18.98
N ALA A 86 2.50 -8.09 19.00
CA ALA A 86 2.75 -8.92 17.83
C ALA A 86 3.74 -8.33 16.80
N THR A 87 4.65 -7.46 17.24
CA THR A 87 5.78 -6.97 16.44
C THR A 87 7.08 -7.15 17.22
N GLN A 88 8.22 -6.88 16.57
CA GLN A 88 9.53 -6.89 17.23
C GLN A 88 9.85 -5.60 18.00
N MET A 89 8.91 -4.63 18.04
CA MET A 89 9.05 -3.41 18.85
C MET A 89 8.81 -3.73 20.32
N LEU A 90 9.89 -3.86 21.07
CA LEU A 90 9.88 -4.17 22.49
C LEU A 90 9.41 -2.98 23.34
N PRO A 91 8.86 -3.21 24.55
CA PRO A 91 8.58 -2.16 25.52
C PRO A 91 9.87 -1.65 26.16
N PHE A 92 9.97 -0.33 26.36
CA PHE A 92 11.15 0.30 26.97
C PHE A 92 10.86 0.99 28.32
N LYS A 93 9.64 0.93 28.85
CA LYS A 93 9.27 1.58 30.13
C LYS A 93 10.07 1.10 31.34
N ASP A 94 10.57 -0.14 31.30
CA ASP A 94 11.38 -0.73 32.36
C ASP A 94 12.90 -0.54 32.13
N THR A 95 13.28 0.02 30.96
CA THR A 95 14.67 0.23 30.54
C THR A 95 15.03 1.72 30.48
N LEU A 96 14.09 2.56 30.07
CA LEU A 96 14.25 4.00 29.89
C LEU A 96 13.33 4.77 30.84
N LYS A 97 13.83 5.90 31.35
CA LYS A 97 13.02 6.83 32.15
C LYS A 97 12.00 7.57 31.28
N ALA A 98 10.93 8.07 31.88
CA ALA A 98 9.89 8.81 31.16
C ALA A 98 10.44 10.04 30.42
N GLU A 99 11.40 10.74 31.02
CA GLU A 99 12.07 11.90 30.44
C GLU A 99 12.92 11.50 29.21
N GLU A 100 13.59 10.35 29.27
CA GLU A 100 14.40 9.82 28.16
C GLU A 100 13.50 9.41 26.99
N ILE A 101 12.36 8.77 27.27
CA ILE A 101 11.36 8.42 26.25
C ILE A 101 10.77 9.67 25.61
N SER A 102 10.47 10.70 26.40
CA SER A 102 9.99 12.00 25.89
C SER A 102 11.03 12.67 25.00
N ALA A 103 12.30 12.73 25.44
CA ALA A 103 13.40 13.30 24.66
C ALA A 103 13.65 12.54 23.36
N LEU A 104 13.64 11.20 23.38
CA LEU A 104 13.73 10.35 22.18
C LEU A 104 12.56 10.64 21.22
N THR A 105 11.34 10.74 21.76
CA THR A 105 10.16 11.07 20.95
C THR A 105 10.34 12.43 20.28
N ASP A 106 10.71 13.48 21.02
CA ASP A 106 10.92 14.80 20.44
C ASP A 106 12.01 14.78 19.36
N TRP A 107 13.08 14.05 19.60
CA TRP A 107 14.20 13.96 18.66
C TRP A 107 13.85 13.24 17.36
N ILE A 108 13.09 12.15 17.39
CA ILE A 108 12.70 11.44 16.16
C ILE A 108 11.71 12.26 15.30
N TYR A 109 11.03 13.25 15.88
CA TYR A 109 10.18 14.21 15.14
C TYR A 109 10.95 15.44 14.66
N THR A 110 12.26 15.54 14.89
CA THR A 110 13.08 16.61 14.29
C THR A 110 13.55 16.22 12.89
N PRO A 111 13.51 17.15 11.92
CA PRO A 111 14.06 16.90 10.59
C PRO A 111 15.55 16.56 10.63
N VAL A 112 15.98 15.63 9.79
CA VAL A 112 17.40 15.34 9.57
C VAL A 112 17.97 16.36 8.59
N LYS A 113 19.15 16.87 8.88
CA LYS A 113 19.87 17.81 8.01
C LYS A 113 21.28 17.30 7.74
N PRO A 114 21.73 17.20 6.45
CA PRO A 114 20.94 17.41 5.25
C PRO A 114 19.77 16.42 5.14
N ALA A 115 18.76 16.73 4.31
CA ALA A 115 17.63 15.83 4.10
C ALA A 115 18.12 14.46 3.60
N PRO A 116 17.57 13.35 4.11
CA PRO A 116 17.98 12.03 3.70
C PRO A 116 17.78 11.82 2.20
N THR A 117 18.75 11.19 1.55
CA THR A 117 18.70 10.79 0.14
C THR A 117 18.62 9.28 0.02
N TRP A 118 18.12 8.81 -1.09
CA TRP A 118 18.11 7.41 -1.49
C TRP A 118 18.38 7.37 -3.00
N SER A 119 19.63 7.10 -3.36
CA SER A 119 20.12 7.17 -4.74
C SER A 119 19.79 5.91 -5.53
N ASP A 120 19.99 5.96 -6.85
CA ASP A 120 19.86 4.79 -7.72
C ASP A 120 20.86 3.68 -7.31
N ALA A 121 22.04 4.04 -6.80
CA ALA A 121 22.99 3.10 -6.24
C ALA A 121 22.46 2.41 -4.97
N ASP A 122 21.80 3.16 -4.08
CA ASP A 122 21.18 2.60 -2.88
C ASP A 122 20.01 1.67 -3.25
N ILE A 123 19.20 2.05 -4.24
CA ILE A 123 18.11 1.21 -4.78
C ILE A 123 18.71 -0.10 -5.30
N ALA A 124 19.68 -0.04 -6.18
CA ALA A 124 20.31 -1.22 -6.78
C ALA A 124 20.97 -2.12 -5.72
N ALA A 125 21.69 -1.54 -4.75
CA ALA A 125 22.35 -2.27 -3.67
C ALA A 125 21.36 -2.93 -2.69
N SER A 126 20.14 -2.41 -2.57
CA SER A 126 19.11 -2.97 -1.69
C SER A 126 18.44 -4.22 -2.24
N ARG A 127 18.63 -4.53 -3.53
CA ARG A 127 17.92 -5.62 -4.20
C ARG A 127 18.38 -6.98 -3.70
N ILE A 128 17.42 -7.78 -3.27
CA ILE A 128 17.60 -9.16 -2.82
C ILE A 128 16.84 -10.06 -3.80
N GLU A 129 17.47 -11.13 -4.27
CA GLU A 129 16.87 -12.10 -5.19
C GLU A 129 17.06 -13.51 -4.67
N THR A 130 16.00 -14.30 -4.71
CA THR A 130 16.08 -15.72 -4.33
C THR A 130 16.73 -16.52 -5.44
N ALA A 131 17.85 -17.19 -5.13
CA ALA A 131 18.56 -17.98 -6.11
C ALA A 131 17.68 -19.10 -6.72
N GLY A 132 17.79 -19.29 -8.02
CA GLY A 132 17.14 -20.40 -8.74
C GLY A 132 15.63 -20.25 -8.93
N TRP A 133 15.01 -19.12 -8.61
CA TRP A 133 13.57 -18.92 -8.72
C TRP A 133 13.02 -19.14 -10.15
N LYS A 134 13.82 -18.90 -11.19
CA LYS A 134 13.43 -19.13 -12.59
C LYS A 134 13.18 -20.61 -12.94
N ASN A 135 13.68 -21.52 -12.10
CA ASN A 135 13.51 -22.96 -12.27
C ASN A 135 12.37 -23.53 -11.41
N TRP A 136 11.60 -22.69 -10.72
CA TRP A 136 10.46 -23.17 -9.92
C TRP A 136 9.33 -23.66 -10.83
N PRO A 137 8.51 -24.61 -10.33
CA PRO A 137 7.38 -25.14 -11.10
C PRO A 137 6.50 -24.06 -11.69
N ALA A 138 6.08 -24.26 -12.94
CA ALA A 138 5.20 -23.35 -13.68
C ALA A 138 3.71 -23.67 -13.47
N LYS A 139 3.36 -24.20 -12.29
CA LYS A 139 1.97 -24.49 -11.87
C LYS A 139 1.87 -24.42 -10.35
N PRO A 140 0.68 -24.13 -9.79
CA PRO A 140 0.47 -24.12 -8.35
C PRO A 140 0.91 -25.41 -7.66
N GLN A 141 1.56 -25.27 -6.50
CA GLN A 141 2.00 -26.38 -5.65
C GLN A 141 0.98 -26.68 -4.52
N TRP A 142 -0.23 -26.23 -4.67
CA TRP A 142 -1.37 -26.37 -3.77
C TRP A 142 -2.66 -26.60 -4.56
N GLN A 143 -3.76 -26.91 -3.85
CA GLN A 143 -5.04 -27.27 -4.46
C GLN A 143 -6.09 -26.21 -4.11
N ALA A 144 -6.50 -25.40 -5.07
CA ALA A 144 -7.63 -24.47 -5.06
C ALA A 144 -7.81 -23.87 -6.46
N ASP A 145 -8.87 -23.08 -6.72
CA ASP A 145 -8.96 -22.25 -7.94
C ASP A 145 -7.94 -21.11 -7.84
N PRO A 146 -6.89 -21.07 -8.68
CA PRO A 146 -5.87 -20.02 -8.63
C PRO A 146 -6.43 -18.60 -8.80
N MET A 147 -7.57 -18.46 -9.47
CA MET A 147 -8.20 -17.16 -9.70
C MET A 147 -9.16 -16.76 -8.58
N ASN A 148 -9.63 -17.70 -7.73
CA ASN A 148 -10.47 -17.38 -6.57
C ASN A 148 -9.68 -17.34 -5.27
N LEU A 149 -8.45 -16.85 -5.31
CA LEU A 149 -7.64 -16.65 -4.10
C LEU A 149 -7.88 -15.29 -3.49
N PHE A 150 -7.82 -15.24 -2.16
CA PHE A 150 -7.70 -13.99 -1.42
C PHE A 150 -6.29 -13.82 -0.87
N VAL A 151 -5.71 -12.67 -1.12
CA VAL A 151 -4.50 -12.19 -0.45
C VAL A 151 -4.93 -11.30 0.70
N VAL A 152 -4.79 -11.78 1.94
CA VAL A 152 -5.21 -11.08 3.15
C VAL A 152 -3.98 -10.49 3.84
N VAL A 153 -3.95 -9.17 3.98
CA VAL A 153 -2.87 -8.44 4.66
C VAL A 153 -3.19 -8.30 6.14
N GLU A 154 -2.39 -8.91 6.99
CA GLU A 154 -2.51 -8.83 8.45
C GLU A 154 -1.54 -7.77 9.00
N GLY A 155 -2.06 -6.57 9.27
CA GLY A 155 -1.25 -5.43 9.75
C GLY A 155 -0.84 -5.53 11.22
N GLY A 156 -1.42 -6.44 12.01
CA GLY A 156 -1.15 -6.59 13.43
C GLY A 156 0.22 -7.20 13.73
N ASP A 157 0.69 -8.09 12.88
CA ASP A 157 1.97 -8.78 13.04
C ASP A 157 2.80 -8.90 11.76
N HIS A 158 2.45 -8.08 10.74
CA HIS A 158 3.16 -8.01 9.46
C HIS A 158 3.23 -9.36 8.73
N HIS A 159 2.08 -9.98 8.52
CA HIS A 159 1.94 -11.19 7.72
C HIS A 159 0.96 -10.99 6.57
N VAL A 160 1.03 -11.91 5.63
CA VAL A 160 0.05 -12.09 4.57
C VAL A 160 -0.44 -13.53 4.63
N THR A 161 -1.76 -13.71 4.61
CA THR A 161 -2.40 -15.02 4.47
C THR A 161 -2.98 -15.16 3.07
N LEU A 162 -2.61 -16.24 2.40
CA LEU A 162 -3.25 -16.70 1.17
C LEU A 162 -4.41 -17.62 1.54
N LEU A 163 -5.62 -17.24 1.14
CA LEU A 163 -6.86 -17.94 1.49
C LEU A 163 -7.52 -18.49 0.21
N ASP A 164 -7.98 -19.73 0.25
CA ASP A 164 -8.85 -20.31 -0.76
C ASP A 164 -10.23 -19.63 -0.72
N GLY A 165 -10.68 -19.07 -1.83
CA GLY A 165 -11.96 -18.36 -1.92
C GLY A 165 -13.20 -19.24 -2.01
N ASP A 166 -13.03 -20.54 -2.19
CA ASP A 166 -14.14 -21.50 -2.24
C ASP A 166 -14.38 -22.13 -0.86
N SER A 167 -13.34 -22.61 -0.20
CA SER A 167 -13.43 -23.27 1.11
C SER A 167 -13.27 -22.30 2.30
N PHE A 168 -12.69 -21.13 2.05
CA PHE A 168 -12.26 -20.18 3.07
C PHE A 168 -11.28 -20.79 4.08
N GLU A 169 -10.38 -21.66 3.60
CA GLU A 169 -9.30 -22.22 4.39
C GLU A 169 -7.96 -21.54 4.02
N PRO A 170 -7.10 -21.27 5.01
CA PRO A 170 -5.77 -20.76 4.73
C PRO A 170 -4.92 -21.78 3.96
N ILE A 171 -4.36 -21.37 2.82
CA ILE A 171 -3.40 -22.17 2.05
C ILE A 171 -1.99 -21.97 2.61
N HIS A 172 -1.64 -20.70 2.89
CA HIS A 172 -0.31 -20.35 3.35
C HIS A 172 -0.33 -19.01 4.08
N ARG A 173 0.60 -18.86 5.03
CA ARG A 173 0.82 -17.61 5.78
C ARG A 173 2.31 -17.31 5.83
N PHE A 174 2.70 -16.09 5.48
CA PHE A 174 4.10 -15.69 5.41
C PHE A 174 4.32 -14.27 5.95
N SER A 175 5.53 -14.01 6.45
CA SER A 175 5.92 -12.70 6.94
C SER A 175 6.05 -11.70 5.81
N SER A 176 5.57 -10.47 6.01
CA SER A 176 5.68 -9.35 5.08
C SER A 176 6.61 -8.27 5.61
N ARG A 177 6.97 -7.33 4.73
CA ARG A 177 7.61 -6.09 5.13
C ARG A 177 6.67 -5.25 5.99
N PHE A 178 7.23 -4.27 6.69
CA PHE A 178 6.48 -3.37 7.57
C PHE A 178 5.40 -2.58 6.81
N ALA A 179 4.22 -2.45 7.40
CA ALA A 179 3.13 -1.58 6.94
C ALA A 179 2.88 -1.62 5.43
N LEU A 180 2.47 -2.78 4.91
CA LEU A 180 2.02 -2.90 3.53
C LEU A 180 0.90 -1.89 3.24
N HIS A 181 0.97 -1.23 2.09
CA HIS A 181 0.07 -0.13 1.75
C HIS A 181 -0.23 -0.06 0.25
N GLY A 182 -1.42 0.42 -0.11
CA GLY A 182 -1.85 0.62 -1.49
C GLY A 182 -2.40 -0.63 -2.17
N GLY A 183 -2.62 -1.70 -1.42
CA GLY A 183 -3.10 -2.99 -1.92
C GLY A 183 -2.06 -3.76 -2.76
N PRO A 184 -2.13 -5.09 -2.80
CA PRO A 184 -1.30 -5.92 -3.67
C PRO A 184 -1.64 -5.67 -5.15
N LYS A 185 -0.66 -5.86 -6.02
CA LYS A 185 -0.78 -5.79 -7.47
C LYS A 185 -0.38 -7.13 -8.07
N PHE A 186 -1.14 -7.61 -9.03
CA PHE A 186 -0.98 -8.96 -9.59
C PHE A 186 -0.51 -8.90 -11.04
N THR A 187 0.24 -9.92 -11.47
CA THR A 187 0.46 -10.15 -12.90
C THR A 187 -0.81 -10.72 -13.55
N PRO A 188 -1.02 -10.51 -14.88
CA PRO A 188 -2.23 -10.96 -15.58
C PRO A 188 -2.51 -12.47 -15.49
N ASP A 189 -1.45 -13.27 -15.35
CA ASP A 189 -1.54 -14.74 -15.20
C ASP A 189 -1.89 -15.19 -13.76
N GLY A 190 -1.98 -14.25 -12.80
CA GLY A 190 -2.26 -14.55 -11.40
C GLY A 190 -1.14 -15.26 -10.65
N ARG A 191 0.06 -15.41 -11.26
CA ARG A 191 1.19 -16.09 -10.64
C ARG A 191 1.91 -15.23 -9.61
N TYR A 192 2.23 -13.99 -9.97
CA TYR A 192 3.01 -13.12 -9.12
C TYR A 192 2.15 -12.02 -8.49
N VAL A 193 2.44 -11.74 -7.23
CA VAL A 193 1.90 -10.59 -6.52
C VAL A 193 3.01 -9.67 -6.06
N PHE A 194 2.78 -8.38 -6.16
CA PHE A 194 3.69 -7.34 -5.70
C PHE A 194 3.08 -6.60 -4.53
N PHE A 195 3.84 -6.43 -3.46
CA PHE A 195 3.48 -5.66 -2.29
C PHE A 195 4.36 -4.45 -2.16
N GLY A 196 3.77 -3.30 -1.89
CA GLY A 196 4.49 -2.10 -1.50
C GLY A 196 4.37 -1.87 0.00
N SER A 197 5.44 -1.40 0.64
CA SER A 197 5.46 -1.06 2.05
C SER A 197 5.80 0.41 2.30
N ARG A 198 5.33 0.95 3.42
CA ARG A 198 5.54 2.36 3.77
C ARG A 198 7.01 2.74 3.98
N ASP A 199 7.85 1.79 4.31
CA ASP A 199 9.30 1.96 4.47
C ASP A 199 10.09 1.77 3.17
N GLY A 200 9.40 1.79 2.04
CA GLY A 200 9.99 1.85 0.71
C GLY A 200 10.25 0.52 0.04
N TRP A 201 9.96 -0.61 0.68
CA TRP A 201 10.21 -1.92 0.11
C TRP A 201 9.12 -2.36 -0.84
N ILE A 202 9.53 -3.02 -1.93
CA ILE A 202 8.69 -3.75 -2.85
C ILE A 202 9.08 -5.22 -2.75
N THR A 203 8.09 -6.10 -2.53
CA THR A 203 8.27 -7.55 -2.51
C THR A 203 7.53 -8.16 -3.71
N LYS A 204 8.21 -8.93 -4.54
CA LYS A 204 7.64 -9.82 -5.56
C LYS A 204 7.53 -11.22 -4.98
N TYR A 205 6.32 -11.78 -4.95
CA TYR A 205 6.03 -13.09 -4.38
C TYR A 205 5.39 -14.00 -5.42
N ASP A 206 5.85 -15.25 -5.51
CA ASP A 206 5.28 -16.28 -6.39
C ASP A 206 4.18 -17.03 -5.64
N LEU A 207 2.92 -16.74 -5.97
CA LEU A 207 1.75 -17.38 -5.37
C LEU A 207 1.66 -18.87 -5.68
N TRP A 208 2.17 -19.31 -6.83
CA TRP A 208 2.13 -20.71 -7.21
C TRP A 208 3.12 -21.55 -6.40
N ASN A 209 4.26 -20.98 -6.07
CA ASN A 209 5.33 -21.68 -5.33
C ASN A 209 5.42 -21.26 -3.86
N LEU A 210 4.59 -20.31 -3.40
CA LEU A 210 4.53 -19.83 -2.01
C LEU A 210 5.89 -19.31 -1.51
N LYS A 211 6.60 -18.52 -2.34
CA LYS A 211 7.95 -18.06 -2.06
C LYS A 211 8.19 -16.64 -2.55
N THR A 212 8.99 -15.89 -1.81
CA THR A 212 9.51 -14.60 -2.25
C THR A 212 10.48 -14.77 -3.39
N VAL A 213 10.27 -14.05 -4.50
CA VAL A 213 11.13 -14.04 -5.68
C VAL A 213 12.24 -13.02 -5.53
N ALA A 214 11.88 -11.79 -5.25
CA ALA A 214 12.81 -10.68 -5.10
C ALA A 214 12.21 -9.57 -4.24
N GLU A 215 13.08 -8.76 -3.68
CA GLU A 215 12.73 -7.54 -2.96
C GLU A 215 13.69 -6.42 -3.35
N VAL A 216 13.20 -5.18 -3.33
CA VAL A 216 14.01 -3.98 -3.56
C VAL A 216 13.44 -2.83 -2.74
N ARG A 217 14.30 -1.93 -2.27
CA ARG A 217 13.89 -0.72 -1.56
C ARG A 217 13.92 0.47 -2.51
N ALA A 218 12.75 0.94 -2.95
CA ALA A 218 12.57 2.03 -3.91
C ALA A 218 12.79 3.43 -3.31
N GLY A 219 12.76 3.54 -1.99
CA GLY A 219 12.87 4.81 -1.27
C GLY A 219 12.85 4.62 0.24
N ILE A 220 12.80 5.72 0.98
CA ILE A 220 12.75 5.72 2.45
C ILE A 220 11.30 5.70 2.95
N ASN A 221 10.39 6.39 2.23
CA ASN A 221 8.96 6.40 2.51
C ASN A 221 8.20 6.36 1.18
N MET A 222 7.53 5.24 0.93
CA MET A 222 6.79 5.01 -0.29
C MET A 222 5.27 5.10 -0.04
N ARG A 223 4.54 5.66 -0.99
CA ARG A 223 3.08 5.76 -0.91
C ARG A 223 2.40 4.48 -1.38
N ASN A 224 2.66 4.09 -2.62
CA ASN A 224 2.13 2.88 -3.24
C ASN A 224 2.96 2.48 -4.46
N ILE A 225 2.59 1.36 -5.06
CA ILE A 225 3.13 0.85 -6.31
C ILE A 225 2.02 0.59 -7.33
N ALA A 226 2.40 0.54 -8.59
CA ALA A 226 1.59 0.00 -9.68
C ALA A 226 2.39 -1.05 -10.45
N VAL A 227 1.67 -2.02 -11.04
CA VAL A 227 2.23 -3.01 -11.97
C VAL A 227 1.51 -2.83 -13.29
N SER A 228 2.25 -2.79 -14.40
CA SER A 228 1.67 -2.62 -15.74
C SER A 228 0.75 -3.78 -16.12
N GLY A 229 -0.27 -3.50 -16.93
CA GLY A 229 -1.24 -4.50 -17.36
C GLY A 229 -0.63 -5.69 -18.11
N ASP A 230 0.56 -5.53 -18.71
CA ASP A 230 1.34 -6.61 -19.31
C ASP A 230 2.26 -7.35 -18.31
N GLY A 231 2.30 -6.90 -17.06
CA GLY A 231 3.13 -7.47 -15.99
C GLY A 231 4.64 -7.25 -16.14
N GLN A 232 5.10 -6.41 -17.10
CA GLN A 232 6.51 -6.23 -17.40
C GLN A 232 7.19 -5.11 -16.60
N TRP A 233 6.40 -4.20 -16.01
CA TRP A 233 6.90 -3.02 -15.34
C TRP A 233 6.27 -2.84 -13.97
N VAL A 234 7.06 -2.31 -13.04
CA VAL A 234 6.61 -1.91 -11.70
C VAL A 234 7.01 -0.47 -11.46
N MET A 235 6.09 0.36 -10.98
CA MET A 235 6.36 1.75 -10.66
C MET A 235 6.08 2.04 -9.20
N ALA A 236 7.03 2.69 -8.53
CA ALA A 236 6.94 3.10 -7.13
C ALA A 236 6.75 4.61 -7.00
N ALA A 237 5.83 5.03 -6.14
CA ALA A 237 5.55 6.41 -5.81
C ALA A 237 6.10 6.75 -4.42
N ASN A 238 7.12 7.61 -4.33
CA ASN A 238 7.79 7.93 -3.08
C ASN A 238 7.35 9.27 -2.48
N TYR A 239 7.20 9.29 -1.16
CA TYR A 239 7.13 10.52 -0.37
C TYR A 239 8.53 11.03 -0.02
N LEU A 240 9.49 10.11 0.14
CA LEU A 240 10.88 10.43 0.44
C LEU A 240 11.80 9.35 -0.15
N PRO A 241 12.76 9.73 -1.02
CA PRO A 241 12.87 11.05 -1.67
C PRO A 241 11.66 11.36 -2.55
N HIS A 242 11.53 12.59 -3.03
CA HIS A 242 10.47 13.02 -3.94
C HIS A 242 10.71 12.46 -5.34
N THR A 243 10.42 11.18 -5.54
CA THR A 243 10.72 10.46 -6.79
C THR A 243 9.62 9.47 -7.16
N VAL A 244 9.60 9.15 -8.45
CA VAL A 244 8.94 7.98 -9.01
C VAL A 244 10.02 7.07 -9.57
N VAL A 245 9.98 5.77 -9.26
CA VAL A 245 10.99 4.82 -9.70
C VAL A 245 10.34 3.72 -10.54
N LEU A 246 10.87 3.52 -11.75
CA LEU A 246 10.46 2.45 -12.66
C LEU A 246 11.41 1.26 -12.52
N PHE A 247 10.83 0.08 -12.39
CA PHE A 247 11.52 -1.20 -12.37
C PHE A 247 11.00 -2.10 -13.49
N ASP A 248 11.84 -3.06 -13.91
CA ASP A 248 11.36 -4.19 -14.69
C ASP A 248 10.59 -5.21 -13.84
N ALA A 249 10.04 -6.25 -14.48
CA ALA A 249 9.30 -7.31 -13.80
C ALA A 249 10.14 -8.13 -12.79
N GLU A 250 11.46 -8.04 -12.83
CA GLU A 250 12.40 -8.69 -11.90
C GLU A 250 12.83 -7.76 -10.75
N LEU A 251 12.20 -6.58 -10.65
CA LEU A 251 12.53 -5.52 -9.69
C LEU A 251 13.96 -4.98 -9.85
N LYS A 252 14.52 -4.97 -11.07
CA LYS A 252 15.74 -4.23 -11.37
C LYS A 252 15.37 -2.79 -11.68
N PRO A 253 16.06 -1.80 -11.08
CA PRO A 253 15.79 -0.39 -11.36
C PRO A 253 16.11 -0.05 -12.81
N VAL A 254 15.19 0.64 -13.48
CA VAL A 254 15.30 1.05 -14.88
C VAL A 254 15.48 2.56 -15.00
N LYS A 255 14.64 3.33 -14.27
CA LYS A 255 14.67 4.78 -14.34
C LYS A 255 14.08 5.43 -13.11
N THR A 256 14.74 6.46 -12.61
CA THR A 256 14.25 7.33 -11.55
C THR A 256 13.85 8.69 -12.11
N TYR A 257 12.68 9.17 -11.73
CA TYR A 257 12.14 10.46 -12.11
C TYR A 257 12.08 11.34 -10.86
N ALA A 258 12.77 12.47 -10.89
CA ALA A 258 12.60 13.49 -9.85
C ALA A 258 11.20 14.12 -9.97
N ALA A 259 10.41 14.06 -8.92
CA ALA A 259 9.08 14.65 -8.88
C ALA A 259 9.18 16.17 -8.64
N THR A 260 9.47 16.92 -9.71
CA THR A 260 9.72 18.37 -9.69
C THR A 260 8.88 19.10 -10.73
N THR A 261 8.71 20.42 -10.54
CA THR A 261 8.25 21.33 -11.60
C THR A 261 9.18 21.26 -12.82
N LEU A 262 8.71 21.73 -13.99
CA LEU A 262 9.53 21.75 -15.22
C LEU A 262 10.82 22.54 -15.07
N ASP A 263 10.79 23.62 -14.28
CA ASP A 263 11.95 24.46 -14.01
C ASP A 263 12.85 23.92 -12.85
N GLY A 264 12.46 22.80 -12.26
CA GLY A 264 13.21 22.14 -11.17
C GLY A 264 13.21 22.87 -9.83
N LYS A 265 12.47 23.98 -9.69
CA LYS A 265 12.52 24.81 -8.47
C LYS A 265 11.73 24.24 -7.30
N GLN A 266 10.71 23.46 -7.57
CA GLN A 266 9.88 22.83 -6.54
C GLN A 266 9.88 21.32 -6.72
N SER A 267 9.87 20.60 -5.60
CA SER A 267 9.73 19.15 -5.60
C SER A 267 8.47 18.73 -4.84
N SER A 268 7.93 17.58 -5.17
CA SER A 268 6.69 17.06 -4.62
C SER A 268 6.83 15.64 -4.14
N ARG A 269 6.18 15.32 -3.03
CA ARG A 269 5.80 13.96 -2.71
C ARG A 269 4.89 13.42 -3.80
N VAL A 270 4.88 12.11 -3.99
CA VAL A 270 4.01 11.45 -4.98
C VAL A 270 2.82 10.82 -4.26
N SER A 271 1.62 11.36 -4.45
CA SER A 271 0.42 10.96 -3.69
C SER A 271 -0.17 9.63 -4.13
N ALA A 272 -0.05 9.26 -5.42
CA ALA A 272 -0.55 8.01 -5.95
C ALA A 272 0.12 7.64 -7.27
N VAL A 273 0.17 6.35 -7.58
CA VAL A 273 0.48 5.81 -8.92
C VAL A 273 -0.45 4.64 -9.21
N TYR A 274 -1.04 4.63 -10.40
CA TYR A 274 -1.89 3.56 -10.88
C TYR A 274 -1.57 3.21 -12.33
N ASP A 275 -1.82 1.94 -12.69
CA ASP A 275 -1.72 1.49 -14.07
C ASP A 275 -2.98 1.86 -14.85
N ALA A 276 -2.80 2.42 -16.03
CA ALA A 276 -3.82 2.66 -17.02
C ALA A 276 -3.55 1.76 -18.23
N GLU A 277 -3.81 0.46 -18.08
CA GLU A 277 -3.46 -0.58 -19.05
C GLU A 277 -3.99 -0.30 -20.48
N PRO A 278 -5.25 0.16 -20.71
CA PRO A 278 -5.72 0.51 -22.05
C PRO A 278 -4.92 1.65 -22.70
N ARG A 279 -4.25 2.47 -21.89
CA ARG A 279 -3.37 3.55 -22.33
C ARG A 279 -1.90 3.14 -22.39
N LYS A 280 -1.57 1.94 -21.92
CA LYS A 280 -0.21 1.43 -21.74
C LYS A 280 0.68 2.44 -21.00
N SER A 281 0.16 2.97 -19.90
CA SER A 281 0.80 4.05 -19.16
C SER A 281 0.54 3.92 -17.67
N PHE A 282 1.51 4.36 -16.88
CA PHE A 282 1.29 4.68 -15.48
C PHE A 282 0.83 6.13 -15.35
N VAL A 283 -0.15 6.37 -14.50
CA VAL A 283 -0.58 7.73 -14.14
C VAL A 283 -0.20 8.00 -12.69
N VAL A 284 0.42 9.15 -12.48
CA VAL A 284 1.05 9.55 -11.21
C VAL A 284 0.47 10.89 -10.77
N ALA A 285 0.01 10.99 -9.53
CA ALA A 285 -0.43 12.25 -8.93
C ALA A 285 0.64 12.83 -8.02
N LEU A 286 0.94 14.11 -8.16
CA LEU A 286 1.83 14.84 -7.29
C LEU A 286 1.05 15.47 -6.13
N LYS A 287 1.61 15.35 -4.91
CA LYS A 287 0.93 15.79 -3.69
C LYS A 287 1.03 17.29 -3.39
N ASP A 288 2.13 17.90 -3.81
CA ASP A 288 2.50 19.26 -3.45
C ASP A 288 2.62 20.18 -4.67
N ILE A 289 2.51 19.60 -5.88
CA ILE A 289 2.47 20.28 -7.16
C ILE A 289 1.16 19.89 -7.87
N PRO A 290 0.37 20.83 -8.41
CA PRO A 290 -0.90 20.53 -9.05
C PRO A 290 -0.70 19.91 -10.45
N GLU A 291 -0.19 18.70 -10.49
CA GLU A 291 0.05 17.98 -11.75
C GLU A 291 -0.31 16.49 -11.63
N LEU A 292 -0.82 15.93 -12.72
CA LEU A 292 -0.78 14.50 -13.03
C LEU A 292 0.28 14.25 -14.10
N TRP A 293 1.04 13.18 -13.93
CA TRP A 293 2.00 12.69 -14.90
C TRP A 293 1.48 11.40 -15.53
N GLU A 294 1.58 11.28 -16.84
CA GLU A 294 1.38 10.03 -17.56
C GLU A 294 2.73 9.58 -18.12
N ILE A 295 3.15 8.35 -17.79
CA ILE A 295 4.43 7.78 -18.15
C ILE A 295 4.16 6.50 -18.93
N SER A 296 4.33 6.54 -20.25
CA SER A 296 4.00 5.40 -21.11
C SER A 296 5.08 4.32 -21.07
N TYR A 297 4.61 3.07 -20.99
CA TYR A 297 5.43 1.89 -21.22
C TYR A 297 5.21 1.26 -22.60
N ASP A 298 4.49 1.95 -23.51
CA ASP A 298 4.40 1.55 -24.91
C ASP A 298 5.67 1.99 -25.67
N PRO A 299 6.46 1.06 -26.24
CA PRO A 299 7.61 1.42 -27.06
C PRO A 299 7.27 2.30 -28.27
N LYS A 300 5.99 2.30 -28.70
CA LYS A 300 5.47 3.10 -29.81
C LYS A 300 4.77 4.39 -29.37
N ALA A 301 4.89 4.76 -28.09
CA ALA A 301 4.28 5.99 -27.58
C ALA A 301 4.71 7.22 -28.42
N PRO A 302 3.78 8.09 -28.81
CA PRO A 302 4.11 9.27 -29.60
C PRO A 302 5.02 10.22 -28.83
N PRO A 303 5.86 11.00 -29.52
CA PRO A 303 6.69 12.02 -28.89
C PRO A 303 5.89 13.00 -28.03
N ILE A 304 6.50 13.47 -26.95
CA ILE A 304 5.92 14.45 -26.02
C ILE A 304 6.49 15.82 -26.37
N TYR A 305 5.62 16.81 -26.49
CA TYR A 305 5.97 18.20 -26.66
C TYR A 305 5.54 18.97 -25.40
N ASP A 306 6.48 19.64 -24.74
CA ASP A 306 6.21 20.55 -23.64
C ASP A 306 6.24 21.98 -24.17
N GLY A 307 5.21 22.78 -23.87
CA GLY A 307 5.12 24.17 -24.28
C GLY A 307 4.10 24.46 -25.42
N LEU A 308 3.98 25.71 -25.80
CA LEU A 308 3.14 26.15 -26.92
C LEU A 308 3.90 26.02 -28.25
N VAL A 309 3.27 25.48 -29.29
CA VAL A 309 3.88 25.08 -30.57
C VAL A 309 4.47 26.27 -31.39
N HIS A 310 4.57 27.47 -30.85
CA HIS A 310 5.03 28.67 -31.58
C HIS A 310 6.07 29.54 -30.87
N ASP A 311 6.70 29.08 -29.79
CA ASP A 311 7.71 29.86 -29.11
C ASP A 311 9.10 29.18 -29.08
N TYR A 312 9.90 29.39 -30.10
CA TYR A 312 11.27 28.87 -30.22
C TYR A 312 12.20 29.24 -29.04
N LYS A 313 11.89 30.31 -28.30
CA LYS A 313 12.69 30.76 -27.16
C LYS A 313 12.44 29.96 -25.91
N MET A 314 11.29 29.29 -25.82
CA MET A 314 10.89 28.45 -24.67
C MET A 314 11.20 26.95 -24.87
N GLY A 315 11.96 26.59 -25.90
CA GLY A 315 12.28 25.19 -26.20
C GLY A 315 11.18 24.44 -26.94
N GLU A 316 10.28 25.16 -27.60
CA GLU A 316 9.27 24.60 -28.47
C GLU A 316 9.87 23.79 -29.62
N GLY A 317 9.17 22.72 -29.96
CA GLY A 317 9.53 21.87 -31.08
C GLY A 317 10.62 20.82 -30.76
N ILE A 318 11.18 20.80 -29.55
CA ILE A 318 12.06 19.70 -29.13
C ILE A 318 11.20 18.58 -28.58
N ALA A 319 10.97 17.57 -29.41
CA ALA A 319 10.26 16.36 -29.00
C ALA A 319 11.07 15.57 -27.97
N LYS A 320 10.44 15.19 -26.87
CA LYS A 320 10.96 14.20 -25.91
C LYS A 320 10.41 12.81 -26.29
N PRO A 321 11.16 11.72 -26.03
CA PRO A 321 10.65 10.37 -26.25
C PRO A 321 9.34 10.13 -25.49
N GLY A 322 8.35 9.53 -26.15
CA GLY A 322 7.08 9.15 -25.52
C GLY A 322 7.27 7.94 -24.60
N PHE A 323 8.03 6.92 -25.07
CA PHE A 323 8.34 5.75 -24.26
C PHE A 323 9.16 6.16 -23.03
N GLN A 324 8.62 5.84 -21.85
CA GLN A 324 9.18 6.22 -20.55
C GLN A 324 9.42 7.73 -20.40
N GLY A 325 8.74 8.55 -21.19
CA GLY A 325 8.69 10.00 -21.05
C GLY A 325 7.59 10.43 -20.09
N VAL A 326 7.73 11.63 -19.52
CA VAL A 326 6.73 12.21 -18.62
C VAL A 326 5.85 13.18 -19.40
N ARG A 327 4.58 12.83 -19.58
CA ARG A 327 3.55 13.69 -20.14
C ARG A 327 2.77 14.34 -19.01
N ARG A 328 2.89 15.65 -18.87
CA ARG A 328 2.34 16.42 -17.75
C ARG A 328 0.94 16.94 -18.05
N THR A 329 0.06 16.87 -17.07
CA THR A 329 -1.28 17.45 -17.11
C THR A 329 -1.41 18.40 -15.91
N PRO A 330 -1.55 19.72 -16.14
CA PRO A 330 -1.75 20.68 -15.08
C PRO A 330 -3.16 20.51 -14.46
N LEU A 331 -3.24 20.76 -13.17
CA LEU A 331 -4.47 20.71 -12.38
C LEU A 331 -4.71 22.06 -11.71
N ASP A 332 -5.93 22.27 -11.20
CA ASP A 332 -6.22 23.45 -10.37
C ASP A 332 -5.59 23.30 -8.98
N GLU A 333 -5.57 22.06 -8.45
CA GLU A 333 -5.06 21.71 -7.13
C GLU A 333 -4.41 20.33 -7.12
N PRO A 334 -3.43 20.08 -6.23
CA PRO A 334 -2.85 18.76 -6.07
C PRO A 334 -3.88 17.72 -5.64
N LEU A 335 -3.77 16.50 -6.14
CA LEU A 335 -4.63 15.39 -5.75
C LEU A 335 -3.99 14.54 -4.65
N ASP A 336 -4.77 14.19 -3.62
CA ASP A 336 -4.34 13.25 -2.57
C ASP A 336 -4.45 11.78 -3.02
N ASP A 337 -5.41 11.50 -3.90
CA ASP A 337 -5.63 10.20 -4.53
C ASP A 337 -6.54 10.39 -5.75
N PHE A 338 -6.63 9.39 -6.63
CA PHE A 338 -7.50 9.43 -7.79
C PHE A 338 -7.95 8.03 -8.21
N PHE A 339 -8.85 7.98 -9.15
CA PHE A 339 -9.52 6.81 -9.67
C PHE A 339 -9.76 7.04 -11.18
N PHE A 340 -9.84 5.97 -11.97
CA PHE A 340 -10.17 6.10 -13.40
C PHE A 340 -11.64 5.81 -13.68
N ASP A 341 -12.19 6.43 -14.72
CA ASP A 341 -13.39 5.91 -15.35
C ASP A 341 -13.06 4.64 -16.17
N GLN A 342 -14.06 3.87 -16.57
CA GLN A 342 -13.87 2.60 -17.31
C GLN A 342 -13.21 2.77 -18.67
N SER A 343 -13.29 3.96 -19.25
CA SER A 343 -12.62 4.28 -20.52
C SER A 343 -11.14 4.61 -20.35
N TYR A 344 -10.71 4.87 -19.11
CA TYR A 344 -9.37 5.40 -18.78
C TYR A 344 -9.06 6.74 -19.50
N ALA A 345 -10.10 7.43 -19.98
CA ALA A 345 -9.98 8.78 -20.51
C ALA A 345 -9.97 9.85 -19.42
N HIS A 346 -10.51 9.52 -18.24
CA HIS A 346 -10.63 10.46 -17.14
C HIS A 346 -10.01 9.92 -15.85
N ALA A 347 -9.28 10.81 -15.16
CA ALA A 347 -8.90 10.62 -13.76
C ALA A 347 -9.84 11.47 -12.88
N LEU A 348 -10.41 10.83 -11.86
CA LEU A 348 -11.30 11.45 -10.88
C LEU A 348 -10.57 11.49 -9.55
N GLY A 349 -10.18 12.67 -9.08
CA GLY A 349 -9.39 12.82 -7.87
C GLY A 349 -9.94 13.90 -6.95
N ALA A 350 -9.56 13.85 -5.68
CA ALA A 350 -9.89 14.87 -4.72
C ALA A 350 -8.63 15.50 -4.14
N ALA A 351 -8.67 16.81 -3.99
CA ALA A 351 -7.75 17.58 -3.17
C ALA A 351 -8.14 17.47 -1.69
N ARG A 352 -7.44 18.19 -0.83
CA ARG A 352 -7.82 18.33 0.58
C ARG A 352 -9.10 19.15 0.70
N PRO A 353 -9.91 18.93 1.75
CA PRO A 353 -11.11 19.71 2.00
C PRO A 353 -10.80 21.20 2.07
N HIS A 354 -11.60 22.01 1.42
CA HIS A 354 -11.52 23.45 1.51
C HIS A 354 -12.12 23.95 2.83
N ALA A 355 -11.55 25.02 3.38
CA ALA A 355 -12.02 25.60 4.65
C ALA A 355 -13.45 26.16 4.56
N ASP A 356 -13.88 26.56 3.38
CA ASP A 356 -15.24 27.08 3.09
C ASP A 356 -16.25 25.96 2.79
N GLY A 357 -15.81 24.68 2.79
CA GLY A 357 -16.65 23.53 2.49
C GLY A 357 -16.96 23.33 1.00
N SER A 358 -16.35 24.11 0.11
CA SER A 358 -16.53 23.91 -1.33
C SER A 358 -15.96 22.57 -1.80
N PRO A 359 -16.54 21.98 -2.89
CA PRO A 359 -16.06 20.72 -3.44
C PRO A 359 -14.61 20.79 -3.94
N SER A 360 -13.79 19.80 -3.56
CA SER A 360 -12.39 19.66 -3.97
C SER A 360 -12.15 18.56 -5.03
N GLY A 361 -13.21 17.85 -5.43
CA GLY A 361 -13.12 16.78 -6.43
C GLY A 361 -12.94 17.31 -7.84
N GLN A 362 -12.01 16.75 -8.60
CA GLN A 362 -11.71 17.13 -9.98
C GLN A 362 -11.91 15.95 -10.94
N VAL A 363 -12.49 16.22 -12.10
CA VAL A 363 -12.51 15.33 -13.25
C VAL A 363 -11.51 15.86 -14.28
N VAL A 364 -10.47 15.07 -14.53
CA VAL A 364 -9.38 15.43 -15.43
C VAL A 364 -9.44 14.55 -16.66
N ASN A 365 -9.58 15.17 -17.84
CA ASN A 365 -9.48 14.47 -19.11
C ASN A 365 -8.00 14.29 -19.46
N LEU A 366 -7.54 13.03 -19.53
CA LEU A 366 -6.14 12.69 -19.75
C LEU A 366 -5.68 12.94 -21.19
N ASP A 367 -6.60 12.91 -22.17
CA ASP A 367 -6.28 13.19 -23.57
C ASP A 367 -6.16 14.69 -23.82
N ALA A 368 -7.16 15.45 -23.35
CA ALA A 368 -7.16 16.91 -23.41
C ALA A 368 -6.19 17.57 -22.42
N ARG A 369 -5.65 16.80 -21.46
CA ARG A 369 -4.69 17.24 -20.44
C ARG A 369 -5.19 18.45 -19.64
N ARG A 370 -6.42 18.37 -19.16
CA ARG A 370 -7.02 19.45 -18.37
C ARG A 370 -8.20 18.97 -17.53
N LYS A 371 -8.47 19.68 -16.45
CA LYS A 371 -9.73 19.56 -15.72
C LYS A 371 -10.92 19.92 -16.63
N ILE A 372 -11.97 19.11 -16.60
CA ILE A 372 -13.20 19.32 -17.37
C ILE A 372 -14.43 19.53 -16.48
N ALA A 373 -14.40 19.09 -15.22
CA ALA A 373 -15.49 19.27 -14.28
C ALA A 373 -15.01 19.27 -12.82
N THR A 374 -15.84 19.81 -11.94
CA THR A 374 -15.72 19.67 -10.49
C THR A 374 -16.78 18.67 -10.02
N LEU A 375 -16.39 17.65 -9.23
CA LEU A 375 -17.34 16.72 -8.62
C LEU A 375 -18.08 17.42 -7.49
N PRO A 376 -19.42 17.43 -7.51
CA PRO A 376 -20.24 18.15 -6.53
C PRO A 376 -20.35 17.38 -5.20
N ILE A 377 -19.21 17.01 -4.61
CA ILE A 377 -19.11 16.28 -3.36
C ILE A 377 -18.38 17.16 -2.36
N ALA A 378 -19.08 17.55 -1.30
CA ALA A 378 -18.50 18.28 -0.19
C ALA A 378 -17.62 17.38 0.69
N GLY A 379 -16.84 17.98 1.59
CA GLY A 379 -16.00 17.24 2.53
C GLY A 379 -14.80 16.58 1.86
N MET A 380 -14.51 15.32 2.23
CA MET A 380 -13.38 14.55 1.72
C MET A 380 -13.84 13.23 1.10
N PRO A 381 -14.25 13.22 -0.17
CA PRO A 381 -14.61 11.96 -0.84
C PRO A 381 -13.39 11.04 -0.95
N HIS A 382 -13.58 9.76 -0.69
CA HIS A 382 -12.53 8.75 -0.87
C HIS A 382 -12.69 8.06 -2.22
N LEU A 383 -12.38 8.77 -3.29
CA LEU A 383 -12.60 8.34 -4.67
C LEU A 383 -11.87 7.05 -5.02
N GLY A 384 -10.65 6.84 -4.52
CA GLY A 384 -9.88 5.61 -4.71
C GLY A 384 -10.54 4.34 -4.11
N SER A 385 -11.56 4.50 -3.26
CA SER A 385 -12.42 3.40 -2.78
C SER A 385 -13.84 3.48 -3.33
N GLY A 386 -14.13 4.40 -4.23
CA GLY A 386 -15.38 4.48 -4.96
C GLY A 386 -15.58 3.29 -5.90
N ILE A 387 -16.82 3.09 -6.30
CA ILE A 387 -17.22 2.08 -7.27
C ILE A 387 -18.05 2.70 -8.38
N THR A 388 -18.06 2.05 -9.52
CA THR A 388 -18.94 2.43 -10.64
C THR A 388 -19.87 1.29 -10.99
N PHE A 389 -21.06 1.62 -11.44
CA PHE A 389 -22.07 0.65 -11.89
C PHE A 389 -23.11 1.34 -12.79
N ASP A 390 -23.91 0.54 -13.50
CA ASP A 390 -25.02 1.07 -14.30
C ASP A 390 -26.26 1.26 -13.43
N TRP A 391 -26.85 2.45 -13.53
CA TRP A 391 -28.11 2.80 -12.87
C TRP A 391 -29.05 3.51 -13.83
N ASN A 392 -30.23 2.94 -14.06
CA ASN A 392 -31.25 3.47 -14.97
C ASN A 392 -30.70 3.85 -16.37
N GLY A 393 -29.80 3.03 -16.91
CA GLY A 393 -29.22 3.21 -18.24
C GLY A 393 -28.10 4.27 -18.31
N THR A 394 -27.63 4.79 -17.19
CA THR A 394 -26.46 5.65 -17.11
C THR A 394 -25.39 5.05 -16.18
N ARG A 395 -24.12 5.32 -16.48
CA ARG A 395 -23.00 4.95 -15.62
C ARG A 395 -22.90 5.95 -14.46
N VAL A 396 -22.86 5.46 -13.24
CA VAL A 396 -22.69 6.28 -12.04
C VAL A 396 -21.43 5.88 -11.26
N LEU A 397 -20.85 6.86 -10.58
CA LEU A 397 -19.83 6.70 -9.55
C LEU A 397 -20.50 6.85 -8.18
N ALA A 398 -20.27 5.91 -7.27
CA ALA A 398 -20.63 6.04 -5.87
C ALA A 398 -19.37 6.11 -5.01
N SER A 399 -19.24 7.13 -4.18
CA SER A 399 -18.05 7.38 -3.36
C SER A 399 -18.41 7.59 -1.89
N PRO A 400 -17.72 6.91 -0.95
CA PRO A 400 -17.82 7.21 0.46
C PRO A 400 -17.14 8.53 0.79
N ASN A 401 -17.51 9.12 1.93
CA ASN A 401 -16.94 10.35 2.45
C ASN A 401 -16.27 10.09 3.80
N LEU A 402 -15.07 10.66 3.98
CA LEU A 402 -14.27 10.49 5.20
C LEU A 402 -14.66 11.45 6.33
N GLN A 403 -15.49 12.45 6.05
CA GLN A 403 -15.89 13.47 7.02
C GLN A 403 -17.35 13.37 7.46
N ASP A 404 -18.21 12.86 6.61
CA ASP A 404 -19.62 12.69 6.92
C ASP A 404 -20.16 11.29 6.57
N GLY A 405 -21.32 10.94 7.10
CA GLY A 405 -21.98 9.66 6.86
C GLY A 405 -22.76 9.67 5.55
N THR A 406 -22.09 9.91 4.42
CA THR A 406 -22.74 10.05 3.12
C THR A 406 -22.01 9.25 2.04
N ILE A 407 -22.76 8.55 1.21
CA ILE A 407 -22.32 8.04 -0.09
C ILE A 407 -22.90 8.95 -1.16
N SER A 408 -22.04 9.62 -1.92
CA SER A 408 -22.46 10.47 -3.04
C SER A 408 -22.47 9.66 -4.34
N VAL A 409 -23.60 9.67 -5.03
CA VAL A 409 -23.79 9.02 -6.34
C VAL A 409 -23.80 10.08 -7.43
N ILE A 410 -22.89 9.98 -8.39
CA ILE A 410 -22.63 10.97 -9.44
C ILE A 410 -22.86 10.33 -10.80
N ASP A 411 -23.61 11.00 -11.66
CA ASP A 411 -23.73 10.64 -13.08
C ASP A 411 -22.41 10.94 -13.81
N MET A 412 -21.78 9.92 -14.39
CA MET A 412 -20.46 10.05 -15.00
C MET A 412 -20.46 10.66 -16.41
N LYS A 413 -21.62 10.92 -16.98
CA LYS A 413 -21.75 11.65 -18.26
C LYS A 413 -21.88 13.15 -18.04
N THR A 414 -22.65 13.54 -17.02
CA THR A 414 -22.97 14.94 -16.74
C THR A 414 -22.18 15.52 -15.58
N TRP A 415 -21.53 14.66 -14.79
CA TRP A 415 -20.80 14.98 -13.55
C TRP A 415 -21.68 15.65 -12.49
N LYS A 416 -23.00 15.38 -12.54
CA LYS A 416 -23.96 15.92 -11.58
C LYS A 416 -24.29 14.91 -10.48
N LEU A 417 -24.59 15.42 -9.31
CA LEU A 417 -25.10 14.64 -8.21
C LEU A 417 -26.45 14.02 -8.57
N VAL A 418 -26.56 12.70 -8.46
CA VAL A 418 -27.81 11.95 -8.60
C VAL A 418 -28.48 11.83 -7.24
N LYS A 419 -27.73 11.40 -6.22
CA LYS A 419 -28.27 11.15 -4.88
C LYS A 419 -27.16 11.15 -3.84
N ASN A 420 -27.49 11.61 -2.64
CA ASN A 420 -26.73 11.33 -1.42
C ASN A 420 -27.46 10.27 -0.60
N ILE A 421 -26.77 9.20 -0.23
CA ILE A 421 -27.29 8.09 0.57
C ILE A 421 -26.69 8.22 1.97
N ALA A 422 -27.55 8.35 2.98
CA ALA A 422 -27.10 8.44 4.37
C ALA A 422 -26.61 7.09 4.88
N THR A 423 -25.54 7.11 5.65
CA THR A 423 -24.96 5.97 6.38
C THR A 423 -24.82 6.31 7.86
N PRO A 424 -24.62 5.33 8.76
CA PRO A 424 -24.46 5.58 10.21
C PRO A 424 -23.29 6.48 10.58
N GLY A 425 -22.36 6.73 9.64
CA GLY A 425 -21.24 7.64 9.85
C GLY A 425 -20.20 7.58 8.73
N PRO A 426 -19.15 8.42 8.79
CA PRO A 426 -18.10 8.48 7.78
C PRO A 426 -17.49 7.11 7.51
N GLY A 427 -17.35 6.76 6.23
CA GLY A 427 -16.82 5.51 5.74
C GLY A 427 -15.56 5.68 4.92
N PHE A 428 -14.83 4.58 4.72
CA PHE A 428 -13.59 4.57 3.95
C PHE A 428 -13.67 3.68 2.71
N PHE A 429 -14.29 2.49 2.84
CA PHE A 429 -14.33 1.50 1.77
C PHE A 429 -15.77 1.25 1.31
N MET A 430 -15.92 1.18 0.00
CA MET A 430 -17.13 0.73 -0.66
C MET A 430 -16.76 -0.31 -1.71
N ARG A 431 -17.54 -1.40 -1.81
CA ARG A 431 -17.35 -2.45 -2.82
C ARG A 431 -18.69 -3.02 -3.25
N SER A 432 -18.68 -3.53 -4.45
CA SER A 432 -19.73 -4.34 -5.04
C SER A 432 -19.11 -5.43 -5.91
N HIS A 433 -19.93 -6.17 -6.61
CA HIS A 433 -19.54 -7.12 -7.64
C HIS A 433 -20.59 -7.08 -8.77
N GLU A 434 -20.20 -7.43 -9.99
CA GLU A 434 -21.10 -7.46 -11.15
C GLU A 434 -22.28 -8.42 -10.94
N ASN A 435 -22.07 -9.53 -10.23
CA ASN A 435 -23.06 -10.58 -9.98
C ASN A 435 -23.94 -10.33 -8.74
N THR A 436 -23.85 -9.17 -8.10
CA THR A 436 -24.72 -8.81 -6.96
C THR A 436 -25.41 -7.47 -7.19
N PRO A 437 -26.70 -7.34 -6.85
CA PRO A 437 -27.38 -6.06 -6.89
C PRO A 437 -26.97 -5.11 -5.75
N TYR A 438 -26.11 -5.55 -4.83
CA TYR A 438 -25.79 -4.82 -3.62
C TYR A 438 -24.38 -4.25 -3.63
N ALA A 439 -24.25 -3.06 -3.05
CA ALA A 439 -22.99 -2.45 -2.69
C ALA A 439 -22.86 -2.36 -1.17
N TRP A 440 -21.67 -2.61 -0.65
CA TRP A 440 -21.39 -2.63 0.79
C TRP A 440 -20.41 -1.51 1.12
N THR A 441 -20.69 -0.79 2.21
CA THR A 441 -19.82 0.31 2.69
C THR A 441 -19.70 0.28 4.20
N ASP A 442 -18.51 0.61 4.71
CA ASP A 442 -18.26 0.71 6.14
C ASP A 442 -18.58 2.11 6.70
N SER A 443 -18.58 2.20 8.02
CA SER A 443 -18.65 3.44 8.79
C SER A 443 -17.46 3.55 9.75
N MET A 444 -16.29 3.08 9.31
CA MET A 444 -15.12 2.85 10.17
C MET A 444 -14.54 4.12 10.82
N MET A 445 -14.82 5.27 10.23
CA MET A 445 -14.36 6.56 10.76
C MET A 445 -15.28 7.11 11.87
N ALA A 446 -16.44 6.47 12.12
CA ALA A 446 -17.40 6.87 13.14
C ALA A 446 -17.20 6.07 14.44
N PRO A 447 -16.74 6.66 15.56
CA PRO A 447 -16.44 5.91 16.79
C PRO A 447 -17.64 5.10 17.33
N LYS A 448 -18.86 5.60 17.16
CA LYS A 448 -20.09 4.93 17.61
C LYS A 448 -20.65 3.92 16.62
N ALA A 449 -20.32 4.03 15.33
CA ALA A 449 -20.85 3.20 14.25
C ALA A 449 -19.78 2.35 13.52
N LYS A 450 -18.52 2.40 13.95
CA LYS A 450 -17.40 1.70 13.30
C LYS A 450 -17.57 0.18 13.17
N HIS A 451 -18.51 -0.41 13.91
CA HIS A 451 -18.84 -1.84 13.86
C HIS A 451 -19.98 -2.16 12.88
N ILE A 452 -20.49 -1.16 12.15
CA ILE A 452 -21.61 -1.30 11.22
C ILE A 452 -21.10 -1.21 9.78
N MET A 453 -21.60 -2.08 8.93
CA MET A 453 -21.45 -2.02 7.49
C MET A 453 -22.84 -1.96 6.86
N THR A 454 -23.07 -0.96 6.02
CA THR A 454 -24.35 -0.69 5.37
C THR A 454 -24.37 -1.36 3.99
N ILE A 455 -25.49 -1.96 3.65
CA ILE A 455 -25.75 -2.61 2.36
C ILE A 455 -26.76 -1.77 1.60
N ILE A 456 -26.40 -1.38 0.39
CA ILE A 456 -27.16 -0.49 -0.49
C ILE A 456 -27.58 -1.30 -1.73
N ASP A 457 -28.87 -1.25 -2.08
CA ASP A 457 -29.35 -1.78 -3.35
C ASP A 457 -28.98 -0.81 -4.50
N LYS A 458 -28.17 -1.26 -5.45
CA LYS A 458 -27.70 -0.46 -6.59
C LYS A 458 -28.84 -0.02 -7.52
N ARG A 459 -29.98 -0.73 -7.52
CA ARG A 459 -31.12 -0.45 -8.40
C ARG A 459 -31.96 0.72 -7.88
N THR A 460 -32.11 0.82 -6.57
CA THR A 460 -32.94 1.83 -5.89
C THR A 460 -32.11 2.96 -5.27
N LEU A 461 -30.83 2.73 -5.07
CA LEU A 461 -29.91 3.61 -4.32
C LEU A 461 -30.40 3.83 -2.87
N GLU A 462 -30.97 2.80 -2.25
CA GLU A 462 -31.44 2.84 -0.87
C GLU A 462 -30.68 1.84 0.02
N PRO A 463 -30.40 2.18 1.28
CA PRO A 463 -29.95 1.20 2.25
C PRO A 463 -31.04 0.13 2.47
N VAL A 464 -30.66 -1.13 2.40
CA VAL A 464 -31.60 -2.27 2.56
C VAL A 464 -31.28 -3.12 3.78
N ALA A 465 -30.05 -3.08 4.28
CA ALA A 465 -29.65 -3.85 5.44
C ALA A 465 -28.39 -3.25 6.10
N GLU A 466 -28.15 -3.67 7.33
CA GLU A 466 -26.89 -3.47 8.06
C GLU A 466 -26.39 -4.82 8.56
N VAL A 467 -25.10 -5.08 8.40
CA VAL A 467 -24.40 -6.14 9.12
C VAL A 467 -23.55 -5.53 10.22
N LYS A 468 -23.48 -6.23 11.36
CA LYS A 468 -22.76 -5.75 12.54
C LYS A 468 -21.65 -6.72 12.90
N GLY A 469 -20.46 -6.19 13.03
CA GLY A 469 -19.34 -6.94 13.60
C GLY A 469 -19.45 -7.06 15.13
N SER A 470 -18.36 -7.35 15.79
CA SER A 470 -18.34 -7.39 17.25
C SER A 470 -18.46 -5.96 17.84
N PRO A 471 -19.25 -5.77 18.91
CA PRO A 471 -19.41 -4.46 19.54
C PRO A 471 -18.08 -3.82 19.90
N GLY A 472 -17.94 -2.51 19.61
CA GLY A 472 -16.73 -1.75 19.91
C GLY A 472 -15.53 -2.01 18.97
N LYS A 473 -15.60 -3.02 18.11
CA LYS A 473 -14.56 -3.36 17.14
C LYS A 473 -14.88 -2.76 15.77
N THR A 474 -13.83 -2.46 14.99
CA THR A 474 -13.97 -1.85 13.67
C THR A 474 -14.25 -2.90 12.60
N LEU A 475 -15.41 -2.83 11.95
CA LEU A 475 -15.76 -3.64 10.78
C LEU A 475 -15.50 -2.80 9.52
N ALA A 476 -14.54 -3.19 8.71
CA ALA A 476 -14.14 -2.40 7.56
C ALA A 476 -13.63 -3.25 6.39
N HIS A 477 -13.42 -2.60 5.28
CA HIS A 477 -12.92 -3.18 4.04
C HIS A 477 -13.70 -4.44 3.62
N ILE A 478 -14.35 -4.41 2.51
CA ILE A 478 -15.14 -5.51 1.94
C ILE A 478 -14.51 -5.99 0.64
N GLU A 479 -14.56 -7.27 0.37
CA GLU A 479 -14.19 -7.84 -0.92
C GLU A 479 -15.08 -9.05 -1.22
N PHE A 480 -15.30 -9.35 -2.49
CA PHE A 480 -16.18 -10.43 -2.92
C PHE A 480 -15.38 -11.62 -3.47
N THR A 481 -15.96 -12.82 -3.39
CA THR A 481 -15.47 -13.98 -4.14
C THR A 481 -15.55 -13.72 -5.65
N LYS A 482 -14.80 -14.48 -6.43
CA LYS A 482 -14.77 -14.42 -7.90
C LYS A 482 -16.15 -14.43 -8.56
N ASP A 483 -17.10 -15.14 -7.96
CA ASP A 483 -18.48 -15.28 -8.46
C ASP A 483 -19.47 -14.30 -7.80
N GLY A 484 -19.02 -13.50 -6.81
CA GLY A 484 -19.85 -12.54 -6.09
C GLY A 484 -20.81 -13.12 -5.06
N LYS A 485 -20.76 -14.44 -4.81
CA LYS A 485 -21.70 -15.10 -3.87
C LYS A 485 -21.42 -14.78 -2.41
N TYR A 486 -20.16 -14.55 -2.06
CA TYR A 486 -19.78 -14.26 -0.70
C TYR A 486 -19.04 -12.94 -0.62
N ALA A 487 -19.26 -12.25 0.50
CA ALA A 487 -18.63 -10.99 0.84
C ALA A 487 -17.77 -11.17 2.10
N LEU A 488 -16.51 -10.80 2.04
CA LEU A 488 -15.56 -10.93 3.14
C LEU A 488 -15.29 -9.56 3.74
N ALA A 489 -15.55 -9.40 5.05
CA ALA A 489 -15.29 -8.18 5.80
C ALA A 489 -14.20 -8.38 6.86
N SER A 490 -13.44 -7.35 7.14
CA SER A 490 -12.37 -7.36 8.14
C SER A 490 -12.84 -6.80 9.48
N LEU A 491 -12.69 -7.58 10.54
CA LEU A 491 -12.71 -7.06 11.90
C LEU A 491 -11.31 -6.55 12.21
N TRP A 492 -11.11 -5.24 12.08
CA TRP A 492 -9.79 -4.59 12.00
C TRP A 492 -9.19 -4.29 13.38
N GLU A 493 -8.95 -5.35 14.15
CA GLU A 493 -8.39 -5.28 15.50
C GLU A 493 -7.27 -6.32 15.68
N ASP A 494 -6.45 -6.21 16.71
CA ASP A 494 -5.36 -7.18 16.97
C ASP A 494 -5.92 -8.58 17.32
N ASP A 495 -7.03 -8.64 18.02
CA ASP A 495 -7.87 -9.83 18.21
C ASP A 495 -9.01 -9.85 17.17
N GLY A 496 -8.66 -9.64 15.92
CA GLY A 496 -9.56 -9.48 14.80
C GLY A 496 -9.96 -10.79 14.14
N ALA A 497 -10.66 -10.65 13.03
CA ALA A 497 -11.09 -11.77 12.21
C ALA A 497 -11.39 -11.35 10.77
N LEU A 498 -11.35 -12.30 9.87
CA LEU A 498 -12.00 -12.21 8.57
C LEU A 498 -13.38 -12.84 8.70
N ILE A 499 -14.44 -12.10 8.36
CA ILE A 499 -15.82 -12.56 8.46
C ILE A 499 -16.36 -12.74 7.04
N VAL A 500 -16.91 -13.92 6.77
CA VAL A 500 -17.52 -14.28 5.49
C VAL A 500 -19.05 -14.20 5.63
N TYR A 501 -19.65 -13.46 4.72
CA TYR A 501 -21.10 -13.32 4.63
C TYR A 501 -21.60 -13.90 3.31
N ASP A 502 -22.76 -14.52 3.32
CA ASP A 502 -23.53 -14.77 2.10
C ASP A 502 -24.02 -13.43 1.54
N ALA A 503 -23.65 -13.10 0.29
CA ALA A 503 -23.89 -11.77 -0.28
C ALA A 503 -25.35 -11.50 -0.65
N ALA A 504 -26.22 -12.52 -0.70
CA ALA A 504 -27.64 -12.38 -0.99
C ALA A 504 -28.49 -12.29 0.28
N THR A 505 -28.14 -13.03 1.33
CA THR A 505 -28.90 -13.09 2.58
C THR A 505 -28.30 -12.26 3.71
N PHE A 506 -27.04 -11.78 3.52
CA PHE A 506 -26.26 -11.00 4.47
C PHE A 506 -25.93 -11.73 5.77
N LYS A 507 -26.13 -13.04 5.81
CA LYS A 507 -25.84 -13.88 6.99
C LYS A 507 -24.35 -14.20 7.07
N GLU A 508 -23.80 -14.08 8.28
CA GLU A 508 -22.46 -14.60 8.58
C GLU A 508 -22.46 -16.13 8.44
N ILE A 509 -21.53 -16.66 7.64
CA ILE A 509 -21.39 -18.11 7.42
C ILE A 509 -20.10 -18.66 8.01
N LYS A 510 -19.05 -17.83 8.13
CA LYS A 510 -17.74 -18.24 8.68
C LYS A 510 -17.02 -17.05 9.28
N ARG A 511 -16.22 -17.32 10.32
CA ARG A 511 -15.36 -16.33 10.96
C ARG A 511 -13.99 -16.94 11.20
N LEU A 512 -12.96 -16.31 10.67
CA LEU A 512 -11.58 -16.76 10.72
C LEU A 512 -10.77 -15.79 11.60
N PRO A 513 -10.31 -16.19 12.79
CA PRO A 513 -9.46 -15.35 13.63
C PRO A 513 -8.19 -14.95 12.89
N MET A 514 -7.88 -13.65 12.86
CA MET A 514 -6.70 -13.07 12.22
C MET A 514 -6.23 -11.84 12.97
N ARG A 515 -4.94 -11.54 12.88
CA ARG A 515 -4.37 -10.38 13.57
C ARG A 515 -4.48 -9.13 12.70
N LYS A 516 -5.49 -8.32 13.00
CA LYS A 516 -5.76 -7.04 12.33
C LYS A 516 -5.71 -7.16 10.79
N PRO A 517 -6.63 -7.93 10.18
CA PRO A 517 -6.68 -8.06 8.73
C PRO A 517 -7.09 -6.73 8.09
N VAL A 518 -6.11 -5.92 7.66
CA VAL A 518 -6.32 -4.55 7.17
C VAL A 518 -6.79 -4.47 5.72
N GLY A 519 -6.65 -5.53 4.94
CA GLY A 519 -7.12 -5.59 3.57
C GLY A 519 -7.12 -7.03 3.07
N LYS A 520 -8.06 -7.35 2.22
CA LYS A 520 -8.11 -8.61 1.47
C LYS A 520 -8.53 -8.30 0.05
N TYR A 521 -7.97 -9.08 -0.86
CA TYR A 521 -8.04 -8.80 -2.29
C TYR A 521 -8.21 -10.11 -3.03
N ASN A 522 -9.31 -10.24 -3.76
CA ASN A 522 -9.53 -11.40 -4.62
C ASN A 522 -8.75 -11.22 -5.92
N LEU A 523 -8.02 -12.25 -6.37
CA LEU A 523 -7.19 -12.19 -7.57
C LEU A 523 -8.02 -11.87 -8.81
N TYR A 524 -9.08 -12.60 -9.05
CA TYR A 524 -9.94 -12.42 -10.22
C TYR A 524 -10.45 -10.99 -10.31
N ASN A 525 -11.01 -10.47 -9.22
CA ASN A 525 -11.58 -9.12 -9.19
C ASN A 525 -10.53 -8.04 -9.49
N LYS A 526 -9.29 -8.25 -9.02
CA LYS A 526 -8.19 -7.30 -9.26
C LYS A 526 -7.60 -7.37 -10.66
N ILE A 527 -7.50 -8.56 -11.24
CA ILE A 527 -6.95 -8.77 -12.58
C ILE A 527 -7.98 -8.41 -13.65
N SER A 528 -9.23 -8.86 -13.49
CA SER A 528 -10.32 -8.58 -14.43
C SER A 528 -10.85 -7.16 -14.34
N LYS A 529 -10.48 -6.41 -13.27
CA LYS A 529 -11.06 -5.10 -12.95
C LYS A 529 -12.59 -5.17 -12.89
N SER A 530 -13.09 -6.26 -12.29
CA SER A 530 -14.51 -6.55 -12.11
C SER A 530 -15.28 -5.33 -11.63
N GLU A 531 -16.46 -5.10 -12.19
CA GLU A 531 -17.31 -3.97 -11.83
C GLU A 531 -17.62 -3.94 -10.32
N GLY A 532 -17.53 -2.78 -9.71
CA GLY A 532 -17.71 -2.62 -8.27
C GLY A 532 -16.45 -2.85 -7.44
N THR A 533 -15.33 -3.23 -8.05
CA THR A 533 -14.03 -3.23 -7.38
C THR A 533 -13.34 -1.87 -7.54
N SER A 534 -12.47 -1.52 -6.60
CA SER A 534 -11.57 -0.36 -6.72
C SER A 534 -10.18 -0.82 -7.17
N HIS A 535 -9.33 0.14 -7.52
CA HIS A 535 -7.94 -0.07 -7.97
C HIS A 535 -7.05 -0.82 -6.99
#